data_df50ea1aa46860df9de2a83d90050330
#
_entry.id   df50ea1aa46860df9de2a83d90050330
#
_cell.length_a   1.000
_cell.length_b   1.000
_cell.length_c   1.000
_cell.angle_alpha   90.00
_cell.angle_beta   90.00
_cell.angle_gamma   90.00
#
_symmetry.space_group_name_H-M   'P 1'
#
loop_
_entity.id
_entity.type
_entity.pdbx_description
1 polymer ?
#
loop_
_entity_poly.entity_id
_entity_poly.type
_entity_poly.pdbx_seq_one_letter_code
_entity_poly.pdbx_strand_id
1 'polypeptide(L)'
;MPFSHGGNVYDGEGILQNWIDVSANINPLGLSGRVKEAIITAVDMLVHYPDPEARALKNALANHYGILKERLICTNGAAELMYIYFHTFKPKEVIISVPSFDEYEKSAKAGGAHITYVYTQQDNFNSNLMRMVKAAGEGAVIILGNPNNPTGSLVRKEEVEAAVKEGIKKNLRFVVDESFLDFRYDEDRFSVKNLTGIYKNLLVIRSLTKFFALPGLRLGFGTACESDIKKMEGHKDCWNVNSLAQIAGTAALSDGEYIRVSRRLCEAERVYMKTRLQEITEVHVTGGSVNFILIQFLRPYHTAEKAADYCKRHGILIRNCRNYRGLNGEFIRLAVRDRITNNHVIRIIKNYINNEKM
;
A
#
# COMPACT_ATOMS: atom_id res chain seq x y z
N MET A 1 16.06 -11.15 -11.62
CA MET A 1 16.07 -9.70 -11.41
C MET A 1 16.29 -9.44 -9.93
N PRO A 2 17.07 -8.43 -9.51
CA PRO A 2 17.20 -8.14 -8.09
C PRO A 2 15.82 -7.79 -7.53
N PHE A 3 15.54 -8.25 -6.29
CA PHE A 3 14.27 -8.01 -5.61
C PHE A 3 14.05 -6.49 -5.43
N SER A 4 12.99 -5.97 -6.03
CA SER A 4 12.76 -4.50 -6.17
C SER A 4 11.91 -3.88 -5.06
N HIS A 5 11.40 -4.70 -4.13
CA HIS A 5 10.53 -4.25 -3.02
C HIS A 5 11.26 -4.22 -1.68
N GLY A 6 10.63 -3.62 -0.65
CA GLY A 6 11.03 -3.78 0.74
C GLY A 6 10.59 -5.14 1.29
N GLY A 7 11.12 -5.54 2.46
CA GLY A 7 10.76 -6.80 3.11
C GLY A 7 11.57 -8.02 2.65
N ASN A 8 12.70 -7.82 1.99
CA ASN A 8 13.61 -8.92 1.67
C ASN A 8 14.48 -9.27 2.90
N VAL A 9 13.88 -10.03 3.81
CA VAL A 9 14.49 -10.45 5.09
C VAL A 9 15.19 -11.80 5.01
N TYR A 10 15.25 -12.39 3.83
CA TYR A 10 15.88 -13.69 3.57
C TYR A 10 17.30 -13.52 3.03
N ASP A 11 18.17 -14.48 3.32
CA ASP A 11 19.48 -14.58 2.70
C ASP A 11 19.42 -15.26 1.30
N GLY A 12 20.59 -15.52 0.73
CA GLY A 12 20.70 -16.17 -0.59
C GLY A 12 20.18 -17.61 -0.65
N GLU A 13 20.03 -18.24 0.51
CA GLU A 13 19.52 -19.62 0.65
C GLU A 13 18.04 -19.66 1.05
N GLY A 14 17.39 -18.49 1.21
CA GLY A 14 15.99 -18.36 1.61
C GLY A 14 15.76 -18.50 3.12
N ILE A 15 16.81 -18.39 3.93
CA ILE A 15 16.72 -18.46 5.39
C ILE A 15 16.38 -17.08 5.93
N LEU A 16 15.36 -17.02 6.79
CA LEU A 16 14.93 -15.78 7.48
C LEU A 16 16.05 -15.25 8.39
N GLN A 17 16.44 -14.01 8.17
CA GLN A 17 17.44 -13.31 8.96
C GLN A 17 16.81 -12.37 9.99
N ASN A 18 17.50 -12.16 11.11
CA ASN A 18 17.03 -11.26 12.18
C ASN A 18 17.38 -9.80 11.89
N TRP A 19 16.65 -9.19 10.96
CA TRP A 19 16.79 -7.77 10.60
C TRP A 19 15.82 -6.88 11.38
N ILE A 20 16.26 -5.66 11.71
CA ILE A 20 15.34 -4.56 11.97
C ILE A 20 14.83 -4.07 10.61
N ASP A 21 13.69 -4.60 10.18
CA ASP A 21 13.13 -4.25 8.87
C ASP A 21 12.24 -3.00 8.94
N VAL A 22 12.76 -1.88 8.44
CA VAL A 22 12.00 -0.65 8.19
C VAL A 22 11.82 -0.38 6.68
N SER A 23 12.11 -1.38 5.85
CA SER A 23 11.87 -1.32 4.40
C SER A 23 10.43 -1.68 4.02
N ALA A 24 9.78 -2.53 4.81
CA ALA A 24 8.37 -2.94 4.65
C ALA A 24 7.46 -2.19 5.63
N ASN A 25 6.39 -1.62 5.10
CA ASN A 25 5.45 -0.76 5.85
C ASN A 25 4.41 -1.58 6.62
N ILE A 26 4.85 -2.48 7.51
CA ILE A 26 3.97 -3.34 8.30
C ILE A 26 3.73 -2.71 9.67
N ASN A 27 2.53 -2.91 10.23
CA ASN A 27 2.16 -2.46 11.57
C ASN A 27 3.18 -2.95 12.61
N PRO A 28 3.78 -2.05 13.42
CA PRO A 28 4.79 -2.40 14.41
C PRO A 28 4.28 -3.34 15.53
N LEU A 29 2.96 -3.41 15.77
CA LEU A 29 2.40 -4.33 16.76
C LEU A 29 2.47 -5.80 16.33
N GLY A 30 2.73 -6.09 15.03
CA GLY A 30 2.70 -7.46 14.51
C GLY A 30 1.30 -8.07 14.54
N LEU A 31 1.22 -9.41 14.52
CA LEU A 31 -0.06 -10.14 14.58
C LEU A 31 -0.75 -9.95 15.92
N SER A 32 -2.06 -9.67 15.93
CA SER A 32 -2.84 -9.62 17.16
C SER A 32 -2.96 -11.01 17.81
N GLY A 33 -3.18 -11.04 19.13
CA GLY A 33 -3.41 -12.29 19.86
C GLY A 33 -4.61 -13.07 19.30
N ARG A 34 -5.70 -12.37 18.99
CA ARG A 34 -6.91 -12.94 18.40
C ARG A 34 -6.63 -13.62 17.05
N VAL A 35 -5.82 -12.98 16.19
CA VAL A 35 -5.44 -13.56 14.89
C VAL A 35 -4.56 -14.79 15.07
N LYS A 36 -3.59 -14.75 15.99
CA LYS A 36 -2.73 -15.92 16.29
C LYS A 36 -3.55 -17.12 16.74
N GLU A 37 -4.46 -16.91 17.69
CA GLU A 37 -5.35 -17.94 18.19
C GLU A 37 -6.24 -18.53 17.10
N ALA A 38 -6.85 -17.67 16.28
CA ALA A 38 -7.70 -18.10 15.17
C ALA A 38 -6.92 -18.97 14.14
N ILE A 39 -5.68 -18.60 13.83
CA ILE A 39 -4.82 -19.40 12.93
C ILE A 39 -4.48 -20.75 13.55
N ILE A 40 -4.04 -20.79 14.82
CA ILE A 40 -3.65 -22.02 15.51
C ILE A 40 -4.83 -23.00 15.57
N THR A 41 -6.02 -22.50 15.92
CA THR A 41 -7.25 -23.31 16.03
C THR A 41 -7.71 -23.87 14.67
N ALA A 42 -7.34 -23.18 13.57
CA ALA A 42 -7.80 -23.55 12.24
C ALA A 42 -6.81 -24.43 11.46
N VAL A 43 -5.65 -24.78 12.02
CA VAL A 43 -4.61 -25.54 11.26
C VAL A 43 -5.14 -26.87 10.73
N ASP A 44 -5.94 -27.61 11.53
CA ASP A 44 -6.50 -28.90 11.11
C ASP A 44 -7.52 -28.80 9.97
N MET A 45 -8.06 -27.59 9.71
CA MET A 45 -8.97 -27.34 8.58
C MET A 45 -8.25 -27.31 7.23
N LEU A 46 -6.91 -27.24 7.20
CA LEU A 46 -6.13 -27.12 5.97
C LEU A 46 -6.20 -28.35 5.05
N VAL A 47 -6.78 -29.46 5.52
CA VAL A 47 -7.10 -30.64 4.68
C VAL A 47 -8.27 -30.38 3.73
N HIS A 48 -9.00 -29.27 3.90
CA HIS A 48 -10.13 -28.89 3.07
C HIS A 48 -9.80 -27.68 2.20
N TYR A 49 -10.43 -27.60 1.03
CA TYR A 49 -10.35 -26.40 0.20
C TYR A 49 -10.99 -25.20 0.91
N PRO A 50 -10.50 -23.98 0.63
CA PRO A 50 -11.11 -22.75 1.15
C PRO A 50 -12.56 -22.58 0.70
N ASP A 51 -13.35 -21.80 1.44
CA ASP A 51 -14.66 -21.35 0.95
C ASP A 51 -14.44 -20.48 -0.32
N PRO A 52 -14.91 -20.92 -1.49
CA PRO A 52 -14.66 -20.22 -2.76
C PRO A 52 -15.32 -18.85 -2.83
N GLU A 53 -16.35 -18.61 -2.04
CA GLU A 53 -17.04 -17.32 -1.95
C GLU A 53 -16.50 -16.44 -0.82
N ALA A 54 -15.63 -16.99 0.05
CA ALA A 54 -15.09 -16.31 1.25
C ALA A 54 -16.20 -15.65 2.10
N ARG A 55 -17.33 -16.34 2.31
CA ARG A 55 -18.57 -15.80 2.89
C ARG A 55 -18.39 -15.17 4.26
N ALA A 56 -17.67 -15.85 5.16
CA ALA A 56 -17.39 -15.32 6.50
C ALA A 56 -16.55 -14.03 6.44
N LEU A 57 -15.52 -14.03 5.60
CA LEU A 57 -14.66 -12.87 5.37
C LEU A 57 -15.43 -11.72 4.72
N LYS A 58 -16.23 -11.97 3.68
CA LYS A 58 -17.07 -10.93 3.05
C LYS A 58 -18.06 -10.31 4.04
N ASN A 59 -18.64 -11.12 4.94
CA ASN A 59 -19.52 -10.61 6.01
C ASN A 59 -18.74 -9.69 6.97
N ALA A 60 -17.55 -10.10 7.40
CA ALA A 60 -16.71 -9.28 8.28
C ALA A 60 -16.27 -7.97 7.60
N LEU A 61 -15.88 -8.02 6.34
CA LEU A 61 -15.54 -6.84 5.54
C LEU A 61 -16.73 -5.89 5.37
N ALA A 62 -17.90 -6.43 5.04
CA ALA A 62 -19.13 -5.65 4.88
C ALA A 62 -19.48 -4.90 6.16
N ASN A 63 -19.43 -5.58 7.30
CA ASN A 63 -19.74 -4.99 8.61
C ASN A 63 -18.70 -3.94 9.02
N HIS A 64 -17.38 -4.24 8.83
CA HIS A 64 -16.30 -3.36 9.26
C HIS A 64 -16.23 -2.07 8.42
N TYR A 65 -16.37 -2.18 7.09
CA TYR A 65 -16.22 -1.04 6.18
C TYR A 65 -17.53 -0.39 5.77
N GLY A 66 -18.69 -0.93 6.16
CA GLY A 66 -20.01 -0.43 5.77
C GLY A 66 -20.31 -0.56 4.27
N ILE A 67 -19.90 -1.69 3.67
CA ILE A 67 -20.02 -1.95 2.23
C ILE A 67 -20.93 -3.15 2.01
N LEU A 68 -21.78 -3.12 0.98
CA LEU A 68 -22.61 -4.27 0.62
C LEU A 68 -21.75 -5.44 0.12
N LYS A 69 -22.07 -6.67 0.53
CA LYS A 69 -21.31 -7.89 0.18
C LYS A 69 -21.21 -8.11 -1.33
N GLU A 70 -22.25 -7.78 -2.05
CA GLU A 70 -22.38 -7.91 -3.50
C GLU A 70 -21.40 -6.98 -4.26
N ARG A 71 -20.84 -6.00 -3.54
CA ARG A 71 -19.83 -5.07 -4.05
C ARG A 71 -18.42 -5.42 -3.62
N LEU A 72 -18.20 -6.58 -3.00
CA LEU A 72 -16.90 -7.01 -2.49
C LEU A 72 -16.34 -8.17 -3.32
N ILE A 73 -15.04 -8.09 -3.62
CA ILE A 73 -14.23 -9.19 -4.13
C ILE A 73 -13.03 -9.39 -3.22
N CYS A 74 -12.81 -10.62 -2.72
CA CYS A 74 -11.66 -11.00 -1.91
C CYS A 74 -10.54 -11.55 -2.80
N THR A 75 -9.28 -11.18 -2.49
CA THR A 75 -8.14 -11.54 -3.31
C THR A 75 -6.90 -11.92 -2.48
N ASN A 76 -5.99 -12.67 -3.10
CA ASN A 76 -4.70 -13.09 -2.54
C ASN A 76 -3.72 -11.90 -2.47
N GLY A 77 -4.05 -10.92 -1.64
CA GLY A 77 -3.44 -9.60 -1.57
C GLY A 77 -4.00 -8.63 -2.61
N ALA A 78 -3.81 -7.34 -2.35
CA ALA A 78 -4.28 -6.25 -3.22
C ALA A 78 -3.67 -6.31 -4.64
N ALA A 79 -2.46 -6.86 -4.77
CA ALA A 79 -1.80 -6.98 -6.07
C ALA A 79 -2.56 -7.92 -7.01
N GLU A 80 -3.05 -9.08 -6.56
CA GLU A 80 -3.84 -9.98 -7.39
C GLU A 80 -5.07 -9.28 -7.98
N LEU A 81 -5.75 -8.43 -7.21
CA LEU A 81 -6.90 -7.69 -7.70
C LEU A 81 -6.56 -6.78 -8.89
N MET A 82 -5.38 -6.17 -8.90
CA MET A 82 -4.94 -5.37 -10.05
C MET A 82 -4.78 -6.22 -11.31
N TYR A 83 -4.16 -7.40 -11.20
CA TYR A 83 -4.04 -8.32 -12.33
C TYR A 83 -5.40 -8.82 -12.80
N ILE A 84 -6.31 -9.21 -11.89
CA ILE A 84 -7.68 -9.58 -12.25
C ILE A 84 -8.38 -8.45 -12.97
N TYR A 85 -8.28 -7.20 -12.47
CA TYR A 85 -8.89 -6.02 -13.08
C TYR A 85 -8.44 -5.81 -14.52
N PHE A 86 -7.11 -5.77 -14.74
CA PHE A 86 -6.57 -5.54 -16.07
C PHE A 86 -6.82 -6.71 -17.04
N HIS A 87 -6.85 -7.93 -16.54
CA HIS A 87 -7.24 -9.09 -17.34
C HIS A 87 -8.72 -9.06 -17.73
N THR A 88 -9.58 -8.58 -16.83
CA THR A 88 -11.04 -8.48 -17.04
C THR A 88 -11.41 -7.37 -18.02
N PHE A 89 -10.87 -6.16 -17.82
CA PHE A 89 -11.32 -4.98 -18.55
C PHE A 89 -10.44 -4.61 -19.75
N LYS A 90 -9.20 -5.08 -19.82
CA LYS A 90 -8.24 -4.93 -20.92
C LYS A 90 -8.19 -3.50 -21.51
N PRO A 91 -7.97 -2.46 -20.66
CA PRO A 91 -7.90 -1.09 -21.15
C PRO A 91 -6.70 -0.93 -22.10
N LYS A 92 -6.87 -0.11 -23.13
CA LYS A 92 -5.77 0.20 -24.07
C LYS A 92 -4.71 1.10 -23.43
N GLU A 93 -5.14 1.99 -22.54
CA GLU A 93 -4.29 2.99 -21.89
C GLU A 93 -4.53 3.03 -20.38
N VAL A 94 -3.44 3.20 -19.63
CA VAL A 94 -3.46 3.41 -18.18
C VAL A 94 -2.64 4.64 -17.83
N ILE A 95 -3.23 5.57 -17.07
CA ILE A 95 -2.58 6.79 -16.59
C ILE A 95 -2.11 6.55 -15.15
N ILE A 96 -0.83 6.75 -14.90
CA ILE A 96 -0.21 6.55 -13.58
C ILE A 96 0.49 7.84 -13.15
N SER A 97 0.12 8.36 -11.97
CA SER A 97 0.88 9.42 -11.31
C SER A 97 2.19 8.84 -10.74
N VAL A 98 3.32 9.45 -11.02
CA VAL A 98 4.63 8.96 -10.53
C VAL A 98 5.37 10.06 -9.75
N PRO A 99 6.08 9.67 -8.66
CA PRO A 99 6.40 8.29 -8.23
C PRO A 99 5.21 7.57 -7.59
N SER A 100 5.08 6.26 -7.84
CA SER A 100 4.05 5.41 -7.25
C SER A 100 4.46 3.94 -7.19
N PHE A 101 3.61 3.09 -6.63
CA PHE A 101 3.88 1.67 -6.49
C PHE A 101 4.01 0.99 -7.86
N ASP A 102 5.10 0.24 -8.07
CA ASP A 102 5.47 -0.32 -9.37
C ASP A 102 4.56 -1.45 -9.88
N GLU A 103 3.78 -2.09 -8.97
CA GLU A 103 2.79 -3.10 -9.38
C GLU A 103 1.64 -2.50 -10.19
N TYR A 104 1.39 -1.19 -10.11
CA TYR A 104 0.42 -0.54 -11.00
C TYR A 104 0.85 -0.66 -12.46
N GLU A 105 2.11 -0.35 -12.73
CA GLU A 105 2.70 -0.46 -14.07
C GLU A 105 2.78 -1.92 -14.53
N LYS A 106 3.26 -2.82 -13.65
CA LYS A 106 3.46 -4.24 -13.97
C LYS A 106 2.14 -4.92 -14.31
N SER A 107 1.12 -4.74 -13.47
CA SER A 107 -0.20 -5.34 -13.68
C SER A 107 -0.90 -4.80 -14.93
N ALA A 108 -0.80 -3.49 -15.18
CA ALA A 108 -1.36 -2.87 -16.37
C ALA A 108 -0.69 -3.37 -17.66
N LYS A 109 0.65 -3.48 -17.67
CA LYS A 109 1.41 -4.05 -18.79
C LYS A 109 1.08 -5.53 -19.03
N ALA A 110 0.92 -6.31 -17.95
CA ALA A 110 0.49 -7.71 -18.05
C ALA A 110 -0.91 -7.85 -18.68
N GLY A 111 -1.79 -6.85 -18.48
CA GLY A 111 -3.08 -6.74 -19.17
C GLY A 111 -3.01 -6.18 -20.59
N GLY A 112 -1.81 -5.87 -21.10
CA GLY A 112 -1.60 -5.36 -22.46
C GLY A 112 -1.78 -3.86 -22.64
N ALA A 113 -1.89 -3.09 -21.55
CA ALA A 113 -2.11 -1.66 -21.61
C ALA A 113 -0.83 -0.85 -21.93
N HIS A 114 -0.98 0.22 -22.69
CA HIS A 114 0.01 1.29 -22.80
C HIS A 114 -0.03 2.15 -21.52
N ILE A 115 1.13 2.63 -21.05
CA ILE A 115 1.23 3.44 -19.84
C ILE A 115 1.60 4.88 -20.19
N THR A 116 0.77 5.81 -19.72
CA THR A 116 1.04 7.25 -19.75
C THR A 116 1.37 7.71 -18.33
N TYR A 117 2.55 8.31 -18.13
CA TYR A 117 2.99 8.78 -16.82
C TYR A 117 2.72 10.26 -16.65
N VAL A 118 2.13 10.61 -15.49
CA VAL A 118 1.97 12.01 -15.06
C VAL A 118 2.90 12.25 -13.87
N TYR A 119 3.97 13.02 -14.11
CA TYR A 119 4.95 13.32 -13.07
C TYR A 119 4.40 14.35 -12.09
N THR A 120 4.54 14.07 -10.79
CA THR A 120 4.27 15.02 -9.71
C THR A 120 5.46 15.96 -9.53
N GLN A 121 5.24 17.11 -8.89
CA GLN A 121 6.33 17.99 -8.49
C GLN A 121 7.02 17.43 -7.24
N GLN A 122 8.35 17.51 -7.19
CA GLN A 122 9.15 16.89 -6.12
C GLN A 122 9.00 17.55 -4.75
N ASP A 123 8.55 18.80 -4.70
CA ASP A 123 8.35 19.58 -3.47
C ASP A 123 7.19 19.07 -2.62
N ASN A 124 6.14 18.52 -3.22
CA ASN A 124 4.96 18.06 -2.49
C ASN A 124 4.43 16.70 -2.90
N PHE A 125 4.86 16.14 -4.05
CA PHE A 125 4.43 14.86 -4.60
C PHE A 125 2.90 14.65 -4.66
N ASN A 126 2.12 15.73 -4.69
CA ASN A 126 0.67 15.62 -4.77
C ASN A 126 0.23 15.22 -6.18
N SER A 127 -0.62 14.20 -6.26
CA SER A 127 -1.24 13.78 -7.53
C SER A 127 -2.28 14.80 -7.96
N ASN A 128 -2.10 15.36 -9.15
CA ASN A 128 -3.09 16.24 -9.74
C ASN A 128 -4.04 15.41 -10.63
N LEU A 129 -5.15 14.97 -10.06
CA LEU A 129 -6.14 14.12 -10.74
C LEU A 129 -6.72 14.77 -11.98
N MET A 130 -7.00 16.07 -11.97
CA MET A 130 -7.54 16.77 -13.15
C MET A 130 -6.53 16.81 -14.29
N ARG A 131 -5.21 16.89 -13.98
CA ARG A 131 -4.17 16.75 -15.00
C ARG A 131 -4.13 15.33 -15.57
N MET A 132 -4.35 14.29 -14.74
CA MET A 132 -4.45 12.90 -15.19
C MET A 132 -5.67 12.70 -16.09
N VAL A 133 -6.85 13.23 -15.71
CA VAL A 133 -8.08 13.20 -16.53
C VAL A 133 -7.89 13.91 -17.87
N LYS A 134 -7.17 15.04 -17.88
CA LYS A 134 -6.87 15.78 -19.12
C LYS A 134 -5.94 14.98 -20.04
N ALA A 135 -4.93 14.31 -19.49
CA ALA A 135 -3.95 13.51 -20.23
C ALA A 135 -4.53 12.20 -20.77
N ALA A 136 -5.62 11.68 -20.16
CA ALA A 136 -6.22 10.41 -20.51
C ALA A 136 -6.97 10.45 -21.85
N GLY A 137 -6.73 9.44 -22.71
CA GLY A 137 -7.56 9.13 -23.86
C GLY A 137 -8.92 8.54 -23.46
N GLU A 138 -9.83 8.41 -24.41
CA GLU A 138 -11.15 7.81 -24.19
C GLU A 138 -11.02 6.33 -23.74
N GLY A 139 -11.77 5.95 -22.71
CA GLY A 139 -11.76 4.59 -22.18
C GLY A 139 -10.52 4.21 -21.37
N ALA A 140 -9.62 5.16 -21.11
CA ALA A 140 -8.43 4.91 -20.29
C ALA A 140 -8.77 4.63 -18.83
N VAL A 141 -7.83 3.98 -18.12
CA VAL A 141 -7.90 3.78 -16.67
C VAL A 141 -6.92 4.71 -15.98
N ILE A 142 -7.39 5.41 -14.95
CA ILE A 142 -6.55 6.21 -14.06
C ILE A 142 -6.31 5.43 -12.77
N ILE A 143 -5.04 5.26 -12.37
CA ILE A 143 -4.68 4.64 -11.09
C ILE A 143 -4.15 5.70 -10.13
N LEU A 144 -4.70 5.71 -8.91
CA LEU A 144 -4.30 6.57 -7.82
C LEU A 144 -4.00 5.74 -6.56
N GLY A 145 -2.80 5.83 -6.01
CA GLY A 145 -2.54 5.42 -4.62
C GLY A 145 -2.98 6.51 -3.65
N ASN A 146 -3.83 6.21 -2.69
CA ASN A 146 -4.35 7.18 -1.72
C ASN A 146 -4.53 6.57 -0.32
N PRO A 147 -3.52 6.63 0.55
CA PRO A 147 -2.21 7.31 0.46
C PRO A 147 -1.26 6.71 -0.58
N ASN A 148 -0.51 7.57 -1.26
CA ASN A 148 0.43 7.12 -2.27
C ASN A 148 1.70 6.49 -1.64
N ASN A 149 2.18 5.42 -2.19
CA ASN A 149 3.47 4.81 -1.87
C ASN A 149 4.46 5.08 -3.04
N PRO A 150 5.62 5.76 -2.82
CA PRO A 150 6.33 5.91 -1.55
C PRO A 150 6.14 7.25 -0.85
N THR A 151 5.37 8.19 -1.39
CA THR A 151 5.37 9.59 -0.96
C THR A 151 4.54 9.84 0.32
N GLY A 152 3.54 9.02 0.58
CA GLY A 152 2.57 9.27 1.64
C GLY A 152 1.63 10.45 1.36
N SER A 153 1.59 10.98 0.12
CA SER A 153 0.65 12.03 -0.24
C SER A 153 -0.79 11.55 -0.23
N LEU A 154 -1.71 12.46 0.03
CA LEU A 154 -3.14 12.21 0.15
C LEU A 154 -3.92 13.17 -0.75
N VAL A 155 -4.93 12.64 -1.42
CA VAL A 155 -5.92 13.40 -2.19
C VAL A 155 -7.25 13.33 -1.45
N ARG A 156 -7.93 14.45 -1.31
CA ARG A 156 -9.22 14.51 -0.62
C ARG A 156 -10.31 13.79 -1.41
N LYS A 157 -11.30 13.26 -0.67
CA LYS A 157 -12.45 12.55 -1.24
C LYS A 157 -13.15 13.37 -2.32
N GLU A 158 -13.36 14.67 -2.06
CA GLU A 158 -14.05 15.58 -2.97
C GLU A 158 -13.28 15.76 -4.30
N GLU A 159 -11.96 15.79 -4.24
CA GLU A 159 -11.09 15.90 -5.44
C GLU A 159 -11.14 14.62 -6.26
N VAL A 160 -11.13 13.45 -5.60
CA VAL A 160 -11.28 12.16 -6.31
C VAL A 160 -12.66 12.07 -6.94
N GLU A 161 -13.71 12.43 -6.21
CA GLU A 161 -15.08 12.42 -6.72
C GLU A 161 -15.25 13.35 -7.94
N ALA A 162 -14.70 14.56 -7.87
CA ALA A 162 -14.74 15.50 -9.00
C ALA A 162 -14.06 14.92 -10.25
N ALA A 163 -12.90 14.26 -10.08
CA ALA A 163 -12.20 13.62 -11.19
C ALA A 163 -12.99 12.42 -11.76
N VAL A 164 -13.61 11.60 -10.89
CA VAL A 164 -14.44 10.47 -11.30
C VAL A 164 -15.65 10.94 -12.12
N LYS A 165 -16.33 12.02 -11.67
CA LYS A 165 -17.44 12.64 -12.38
C LYS A 165 -17.02 13.17 -13.75
N GLU A 166 -15.91 13.91 -13.81
CA GLU A 166 -15.40 14.47 -15.07
C GLU A 166 -14.98 13.34 -16.04
N GLY A 167 -14.41 12.26 -15.50
CA GLY A 167 -13.99 11.10 -16.28
C GLY A 167 -15.12 10.37 -16.98
N ILE A 168 -16.38 10.48 -16.52
CA ILE A 168 -17.55 9.86 -17.18
C ILE A 168 -17.69 10.36 -18.62
N LYS A 169 -17.38 11.63 -18.88
CA LYS A 169 -17.47 12.26 -20.21
C LYS A 169 -16.56 11.62 -21.26
N LYS A 170 -15.48 10.96 -20.81
CA LYS A 170 -14.49 10.28 -21.63
C LYS A 170 -14.50 8.75 -21.43
N ASN A 171 -15.53 8.18 -20.82
CA ASN A 171 -15.60 6.77 -20.43
C ASN A 171 -14.39 6.31 -19.60
N LEU A 172 -13.76 7.20 -18.82
CA LEU A 172 -12.63 6.83 -17.97
C LEU A 172 -13.07 5.96 -16.82
N ARG A 173 -12.19 5.04 -16.42
CA ARG A 173 -12.33 4.24 -15.22
C ARG A 173 -11.26 4.63 -14.21
N PHE A 174 -11.57 4.46 -12.94
CA PHE A 174 -10.67 4.80 -11.84
C PHE A 174 -10.41 3.60 -10.95
N VAL A 175 -9.15 3.38 -10.63
CA VAL A 175 -8.69 2.43 -9.62
C VAL A 175 -8.00 3.23 -8.52
N VAL A 176 -8.59 3.24 -7.32
CA VAL A 176 -8.05 3.95 -6.17
C VAL A 176 -7.54 2.92 -5.15
N ASP A 177 -6.23 2.92 -4.92
CA ASP A 177 -5.59 2.03 -3.96
C ASP A 177 -5.49 2.71 -2.58
N GLU A 178 -6.37 2.28 -1.67
CA GLU A 178 -6.46 2.73 -0.28
C GLU A 178 -5.74 1.79 0.71
N SER A 179 -4.76 1.00 0.27
CA SER A 179 -4.09 -0.06 1.06
C SER A 179 -3.43 0.41 2.37
N PHE A 180 -3.21 1.71 2.54
CA PHE A 180 -2.64 2.28 3.76
C PHE A 180 -3.62 3.14 4.56
N LEU A 181 -4.85 3.30 4.11
CA LEU A 181 -5.77 4.27 4.70
C LEU A 181 -6.29 3.85 6.08
N ASP A 182 -6.28 2.54 6.40
CA ASP A 182 -6.68 2.02 7.71
C ASP A 182 -5.84 2.57 8.88
N PHE A 183 -4.61 3.05 8.61
CA PHE A 183 -3.76 3.70 9.61
C PHE A 183 -4.26 5.07 10.07
N ARG A 184 -5.28 5.65 9.42
CA ARG A 184 -5.77 6.98 9.71
C ARG A 184 -7.08 6.98 10.50
N TYR A 185 -7.20 7.90 11.46
CA TYR A 185 -8.47 8.15 12.17
C TYR A 185 -9.49 8.89 11.30
N ASP A 186 -9.01 9.77 10.42
CA ASP A 186 -9.82 10.63 9.56
C ASP A 186 -9.99 10.07 8.14
N GLU A 187 -10.03 8.72 8.01
CA GLU A 187 -10.11 8.06 6.70
C GLU A 187 -11.29 8.53 5.85
N ASP A 188 -12.40 8.92 6.47
CA ASP A 188 -13.62 9.37 5.78
C ASP A 188 -13.41 10.64 4.94
N ARG A 189 -12.36 11.42 5.24
CA ARG A 189 -11.98 12.61 4.46
C ARG A 189 -11.27 12.27 3.15
N PHE A 190 -10.84 11.02 2.99
CA PHE A 190 -10.00 10.57 1.87
C PHE A 190 -10.56 9.35 1.17
N SER A 191 -11.25 8.46 1.90
CA SER A 191 -11.80 7.22 1.35
C SER A 191 -12.96 7.48 0.41
N VAL A 192 -12.88 6.83 -0.77
CA VAL A 192 -13.94 6.84 -1.77
C VAL A 192 -14.67 5.50 -1.87
N LYS A 193 -14.47 4.60 -0.90
CA LYS A 193 -15.11 3.27 -0.88
C LYS A 193 -16.62 3.32 -1.03
N ASN A 194 -17.29 4.30 -0.39
CA ASN A 194 -18.74 4.45 -0.46
C ASN A 194 -19.24 4.99 -1.81
N LEU A 195 -18.36 5.65 -2.57
CA LEU A 195 -18.70 6.17 -3.90
C LEU A 195 -18.81 5.07 -4.96
N THR A 196 -18.29 3.87 -4.71
CA THR A 196 -18.41 2.71 -5.61
C THR A 196 -19.87 2.26 -5.82
N GLY A 197 -20.78 2.65 -4.91
CA GLY A 197 -22.21 2.44 -5.07
C GLY A 197 -22.90 3.47 -5.96
N ILE A 198 -22.24 4.59 -6.20
CA ILE A 198 -22.76 5.72 -6.98
C ILE A 198 -22.13 5.73 -8.38
N TYR A 199 -20.83 5.55 -8.45
CA TYR A 199 -20.06 5.64 -9.70
C TYR A 199 -19.64 4.25 -10.19
N LYS A 200 -20.21 3.81 -11.33
CA LYS A 200 -19.89 2.48 -11.93
C LYS A 200 -18.47 2.39 -12.50
N ASN A 201 -17.82 3.52 -12.71
CA ASN A 201 -16.46 3.60 -13.25
C ASN A 201 -15.38 3.66 -12.16
N LEU A 202 -15.69 3.30 -10.90
CA LEU A 202 -14.78 3.36 -9.76
C LEU A 202 -14.58 1.97 -9.14
N LEU A 203 -13.30 1.56 -8.98
CA LEU A 203 -12.84 0.46 -8.14
C LEU A 203 -11.99 1.03 -7.01
N VAL A 204 -12.24 0.60 -5.78
CA VAL A 204 -11.37 0.86 -4.63
C VAL A 204 -10.71 -0.43 -4.18
N ILE A 205 -9.40 -0.40 -3.97
CA ILE A 205 -8.59 -1.54 -3.51
C ILE A 205 -8.16 -1.29 -2.06
N ARG A 206 -8.23 -2.32 -1.23
CA ARG A 206 -7.74 -2.32 0.17
C ARG A 206 -6.86 -3.55 0.43
N SER A 207 -5.92 -3.40 1.37
CA SER A 207 -4.97 -4.44 1.74
C SER A 207 -4.99 -4.68 3.24
N LEU A 208 -5.29 -5.90 3.66
CA LEU A 208 -5.21 -6.28 5.08
C LEU A 208 -3.77 -6.62 5.50
N THR A 209 -2.82 -6.70 4.55
CA THR A 209 -1.44 -7.12 4.81
C THR A 209 -0.64 -6.11 5.63
N LYS A 210 -0.97 -4.81 5.56
CA LYS A 210 -0.16 -3.75 6.17
C LYS A 210 -0.63 -3.42 7.58
N PHE A 211 -1.88 -2.99 7.70
CA PHE A 211 -2.46 -2.56 8.97
C PHE A 211 -2.64 -3.73 9.95
N PHE A 212 -3.11 -4.87 9.48
CA PHE A 212 -3.33 -6.06 10.31
C PHE A 212 -2.11 -6.99 10.41
N ALA A 213 -0.96 -6.57 9.85
CA ALA A 213 0.29 -7.33 9.88
C ALA A 213 0.17 -8.77 9.34
N LEU A 214 -0.51 -8.96 8.20
CA LEU A 214 -0.75 -10.24 7.54
C LEU A 214 0.01 -10.40 6.20
N PRO A 215 1.26 -9.94 6.04
CA PRO A 215 1.91 -9.96 4.72
C PRO A 215 2.14 -11.38 4.20
N GLY A 216 2.42 -12.34 5.08
CA GLY A 216 2.63 -13.75 4.72
C GLY A 216 1.37 -14.48 4.30
N LEU A 217 0.19 -14.05 4.77
CA LEU A 217 -1.09 -14.68 4.43
C LEU A 217 -1.68 -14.17 3.12
N ARG A 218 -1.20 -13.03 2.62
CA ARG A 218 -1.65 -12.48 1.34
C ARG A 218 -3.15 -12.23 1.28
N LEU A 219 -3.64 -11.16 1.91
CA LEU A 219 -5.07 -10.83 1.93
C LEU A 219 -5.33 -9.39 1.51
N GLY A 220 -6.22 -9.21 0.55
CA GLY A 220 -6.74 -7.93 0.08
C GLY A 220 -8.18 -8.06 -0.38
N PHE A 221 -8.79 -6.94 -0.66
CA PHE A 221 -10.13 -6.92 -1.25
C PHE A 221 -10.34 -5.67 -2.10
N GLY A 222 -11.36 -5.72 -2.94
CA GLY A 222 -11.85 -4.56 -3.67
C GLY A 222 -13.32 -4.33 -3.50
N THR A 223 -13.73 -3.08 -3.74
CA THR A 223 -15.14 -2.71 -3.85
C THR A 223 -15.40 -1.93 -5.13
N ALA A 224 -16.45 -2.31 -5.84
CA ALA A 224 -16.91 -1.68 -7.08
C ALA A 224 -18.43 -1.87 -7.23
N CYS A 225 -19.01 -1.42 -8.33
CA CYS A 225 -20.40 -1.77 -8.65
C CYS A 225 -20.55 -3.29 -8.86
N GLU A 226 -21.73 -3.84 -8.55
CA GLU A 226 -22.00 -5.29 -8.59
C GLU A 226 -21.68 -5.92 -9.96
N SER A 227 -21.98 -5.21 -11.06
CA SER A 227 -21.73 -5.72 -12.40
C SER A 227 -20.24 -5.93 -12.68
N ASP A 228 -19.37 -5.05 -12.13
CA ASP A 228 -17.93 -5.17 -12.29
C ASP A 228 -17.36 -6.25 -11.35
N ILE A 229 -17.89 -6.36 -10.12
CA ILE A 229 -17.53 -7.46 -9.22
C ILE A 229 -17.82 -8.80 -9.88
N LYS A 230 -19.03 -8.99 -10.44
CA LYS A 230 -19.40 -10.25 -11.14
C LYS A 230 -18.46 -10.57 -12.30
N LYS A 231 -18.04 -9.56 -13.08
CA LYS A 231 -17.06 -9.75 -14.16
C LYS A 231 -15.71 -10.20 -13.64
N MET A 232 -15.18 -9.53 -12.59
CA MET A 232 -13.91 -9.87 -11.98
C MET A 232 -13.90 -11.22 -11.29
N GLU A 233 -15.01 -11.61 -10.63
CA GLU A 233 -15.19 -12.95 -10.03
C GLU A 233 -15.06 -14.06 -11.08
N GLY A 234 -15.51 -13.83 -12.32
CA GLY A 234 -15.34 -14.78 -13.43
C GLY A 234 -13.92 -14.91 -13.97
N HIS A 235 -12.99 -14.08 -13.51
CA HIS A 235 -11.60 -14.07 -13.99
C HIS A 235 -10.58 -14.39 -12.88
N LYS A 236 -11.02 -14.80 -11.70
CA LYS A 236 -10.13 -15.25 -10.61
C LYS A 236 -10.21 -16.76 -10.43
N ASP A 237 -9.17 -17.34 -9.84
CA ASP A 237 -9.24 -18.72 -9.35
C ASP A 237 -10.31 -18.86 -8.25
N CYS A 238 -11.07 -19.96 -8.25
CA CYS A 238 -12.14 -20.17 -7.29
C CYS A 238 -11.64 -20.27 -5.84
N TRP A 239 -10.42 -20.72 -5.61
CA TRP A 239 -9.80 -20.87 -4.29
C TRP A 239 -8.65 -19.86 -4.06
N ASN A 240 -8.68 -18.72 -4.72
CA ASN A 240 -7.61 -17.72 -4.71
C ASN A 240 -7.23 -17.22 -3.31
N VAL A 241 -8.15 -17.21 -2.35
CA VAL A 241 -7.87 -16.81 -0.96
C VAL A 241 -7.81 -18.05 -0.08
N ASN A 242 -6.62 -18.35 0.44
CA ASN A 242 -6.41 -19.54 1.29
C ASN A 242 -7.22 -19.47 2.61
N SER A 243 -7.49 -20.65 3.21
CA SER A 243 -8.34 -20.79 4.41
C SER A 243 -7.82 -19.96 5.58
N LEU A 244 -6.51 -19.99 5.86
CA LEU A 244 -5.92 -19.23 6.97
C LEU A 244 -6.04 -17.72 6.75
N ALA A 245 -5.92 -17.23 5.51
CA ALA A 245 -6.12 -15.82 5.20
C ALA A 245 -7.58 -15.38 5.45
N GLN A 246 -8.56 -16.22 5.06
CA GLN A 246 -9.98 -15.94 5.31
C GLN A 246 -10.28 -15.88 6.81
N ILE A 247 -9.78 -16.83 7.59
CA ILE A 247 -9.98 -16.93 9.03
C ILE A 247 -9.27 -15.78 9.77
N ALA A 248 -8.00 -15.56 9.45
CA ALA A 248 -7.21 -14.49 10.04
C ALA A 248 -7.79 -13.09 9.73
N GLY A 249 -8.24 -12.87 8.49
CA GLY A 249 -8.91 -11.63 8.10
C GLY A 249 -10.19 -11.38 8.87
N THR A 250 -11.02 -12.40 9.02
CA THR A 250 -12.26 -12.34 9.81
C THR A 250 -11.98 -12.00 11.28
N ALA A 251 -10.99 -12.65 11.89
CA ALA A 251 -10.57 -12.39 13.26
C ALA A 251 -9.99 -10.97 13.42
N ALA A 252 -9.14 -10.53 12.48
CA ALA A 252 -8.50 -9.22 12.49
C ALA A 252 -9.51 -8.07 12.44
N LEU A 253 -10.52 -8.18 11.56
CA LEU A 253 -11.57 -7.17 11.39
C LEU A 253 -12.48 -7.02 12.62
N SER A 254 -12.56 -8.03 13.47
CA SER A 254 -13.32 -8.01 14.72
C SER A 254 -12.51 -7.53 15.94
N ASP A 255 -11.19 -7.28 15.77
CA ASP A 255 -10.31 -6.88 16.86
C ASP A 255 -10.26 -5.34 17.00
N GLY A 256 -11.33 -4.76 17.56
CA GLY A 256 -11.46 -3.31 17.74
C GLY A 256 -10.36 -2.69 18.61
N GLU A 257 -9.87 -3.42 19.61
CA GLU A 257 -8.79 -2.93 20.48
C GLU A 257 -7.45 -2.85 19.69
N TYR A 258 -7.11 -3.87 18.92
CA TYR A 258 -5.93 -3.85 18.05
C TYR A 258 -5.99 -2.67 17.07
N ILE A 259 -7.15 -2.43 16.44
CA ILE A 259 -7.35 -1.32 15.50
C ILE A 259 -7.10 0.03 16.20
N ARG A 260 -7.68 0.22 17.39
CA ARG A 260 -7.56 1.46 18.16
C ARG A 260 -6.11 1.72 18.60
N VAL A 261 -5.44 0.69 19.14
CA VAL A 261 -4.05 0.80 19.60
C VAL A 261 -3.10 1.00 18.43
N SER A 262 -3.29 0.29 17.31
CA SER A 262 -2.50 0.45 16.08
C SER A 262 -2.53 1.86 15.55
N ARG A 263 -3.71 2.46 15.40
CA ARG A 263 -3.86 3.84 14.92
C ARG A 263 -3.16 4.83 15.85
N ARG A 264 -3.35 4.69 17.18
CA ARG A 264 -2.73 5.57 18.19
C ARG A 264 -1.21 5.48 18.16
N LEU A 265 -0.66 4.27 18.13
CA LEU A 265 0.78 4.04 18.09
C LEU A 265 1.38 4.61 16.79
N CYS A 266 0.84 4.23 15.65
CA CYS A 266 1.36 4.68 14.36
C CYS A 266 1.31 6.18 14.19
N GLU A 267 0.25 6.86 14.65
CA GLU A 267 0.15 8.32 14.58
C GLU A 267 1.18 8.99 15.50
N ALA A 268 1.30 8.57 16.75
CA ALA A 268 2.26 9.13 17.71
C ALA A 268 3.71 8.94 17.23
N GLU A 269 4.04 7.74 16.78
CA GLU A 269 5.39 7.41 16.33
C GLU A 269 5.72 8.05 14.97
N ARG A 270 4.75 8.19 14.08
CA ARG A 270 4.90 8.93 12.82
C ARG A 270 5.26 10.41 13.09
N VAL A 271 4.50 11.07 13.95
CA VAL A 271 4.77 12.47 14.32
C VAL A 271 6.17 12.59 14.93
N TYR A 272 6.47 11.73 15.90
CA TYR A 272 7.79 11.71 16.55
C TYR A 272 8.94 11.51 15.55
N MET A 273 8.87 10.46 14.74
CA MET A 273 9.93 10.14 13.79
C MET A 273 10.12 11.26 12.76
N LYS A 274 9.01 11.83 12.27
CA LYS A 274 9.04 12.98 11.34
C LYS A 274 9.76 14.17 11.95
N THR A 275 9.39 14.57 13.19
CA THR A 275 10.04 15.68 13.90
C THR A 275 11.54 15.45 14.07
N ARG A 276 11.94 14.24 14.51
CA ARG A 276 13.34 13.91 14.73
C ARG A 276 14.17 13.85 13.45
N LEU A 277 13.58 13.45 12.31
CA LEU A 277 14.24 13.48 11.00
C LEU A 277 14.38 14.91 10.47
N GLN A 278 13.41 15.79 10.72
CA GLN A 278 13.47 17.20 10.34
C GLN A 278 14.58 18.01 11.07
N GLU A 279 15.07 17.50 12.21
CA GLU A 279 16.22 18.11 12.91
C GLU A 279 17.57 17.85 12.21
N ILE A 280 17.60 16.99 11.21
CA ILE A 280 18.83 16.66 10.46
C ILE A 280 18.91 17.58 9.25
N THR A 281 19.87 18.51 9.25
CA THR A 281 19.99 19.57 8.23
C THR A 281 20.24 19.05 6.81
N GLU A 282 20.83 17.87 6.69
CA GLU A 282 21.13 17.22 5.41
C GLU A 282 19.98 16.37 4.86
N VAL A 283 18.83 16.35 5.56
CA VAL A 283 17.67 15.56 5.19
C VAL A 283 16.45 16.46 4.98
N HIS A 284 15.75 16.27 3.88
CA HIS A 284 14.43 16.83 3.66
C HIS A 284 13.37 15.75 3.81
N VAL A 285 12.38 15.97 4.69
CA VAL A 285 11.24 15.07 4.88
C VAL A 285 10.14 15.47 3.91
N THR A 286 9.96 14.69 2.85
CA THR A 286 9.07 15.02 1.74
C THR A 286 7.62 14.54 1.93
N GLY A 287 7.38 13.60 2.84
CA GLY A 287 6.05 13.01 3.03
C GLY A 287 5.89 12.32 4.38
N GLY A 288 4.81 11.53 4.50
CA GLY A 288 4.55 10.74 5.70
C GLY A 288 3.20 11.05 6.33
N SER A 289 2.12 10.57 5.73
CA SER A 289 0.75 10.70 6.28
C SER A 289 0.28 9.43 6.98
N VAL A 290 1.01 8.32 6.82
CA VAL A 290 0.70 7.00 7.35
C VAL A 290 1.92 6.37 8.03
N ASN A 291 2.03 5.05 8.07
CA ASN A 291 3.09 4.32 8.78
C ASN A 291 4.44 4.26 8.04
N PHE A 292 4.74 5.23 7.19
CA PHE A 292 6.06 5.39 6.57
C PHE A 292 6.36 6.85 6.27
N ILE A 293 7.65 7.16 6.13
CA ILE A 293 8.18 8.50 5.86
C ILE A 293 9.14 8.40 4.67
N LEU A 294 8.96 9.26 3.67
CA LEU A 294 9.91 9.46 2.58
C LEU A 294 10.85 10.62 2.93
N ILE A 295 12.14 10.39 2.81
CA ILE A 295 13.15 11.41 3.00
C ILE A 295 14.05 11.51 1.77
N GLN A 296 14.57 12.72 1.55
CA GLN A 296 15.57 13.04 0.53
C GLN A 296 16.86 13.49 1.20
N PHE A 297 18.00 12.96 0.77
CA PHE A 297 19.31 13.50 1.12
C PHE A 297 19.61 14.75 0.29
N LEU A 298 20.03 15.83 0.95
CA LEU A 298 20.27 17.14 0.31
C LEU A 298 21.70 17.32 -0.23
N ARG A 299 22.60 16.38 0.05
CA ARG A 299 23.98 16.45 -0.42
C ARG A 299 24.24 15.34 -1.45
N PRO A 300 24.90 15.62 -2.57
CA PRO A 300 25.06 14.66 -3.67
C PRO A 300 25.92 13.44 -3.30
N TYR A 301 26.74 13.52 -2.26
CA TYR A 301 27.54 12.39 -1.77
C TYR A 301 26.76 11.47 -0.83
N HIS A 302 25.60 11.91 -0.30
CA HIS A 302 24.68 11.05 0.44
C HIS A 302 23.67 10.42 -0.52
N THR A 303 23.80 9.14 -0.77
CA THR A 303 22.91 8.41 -1.69
C THR A 303 22.10 7.35 -0.96
N ALA A 304 20.94 7.02 -1.52
CA ALA A 304 20.07 5.96 -1.01
C ALA A 304 20.76 4.60 -1.00
N GLU A 305 21.65 4.34 -1.97
CA GLU A 305 22.42 3.10 -2.07
C GLU A 305 23.42 2.98 -0.93
N LYS A 306 24.26 4.00 -0.74
CA LYS A 306 25.24 4.05 0.37
C LYS A 306 24.55 3.97 1.73
N ALA A 307 23.43 4.69 1.90
CA ALA A 307 22.63 4.66 3.12
C ALA A 307 22.06 3.24 3.39
N ALA A 308 21.57 2.56 2.36
CA ALA A 308 21.05 1.20 2.48
C ALA A 308 22.16 0.21 2.88
N ASP A 309 23.32 0.31 2.26
CA ASP A 309 24.49 -0.53 2.58
C ASP A 309 25.02 -0.25 3.99
N TYR A 310 25.07 1.02 4.39
CA TYR A 310 25.48 1.40 5.75
C TYR A 310 24.48 0.85 6.79
N CYS A 311 23.18 1.05 6.60
CA CYS A 311 22.14 0.51 7.49
C CYS A 311 22.20 -1.02 7.56
N LYS A 312 22.40 -1.69 6.43
CA LYS A 312 22.51 -3.15 6.36
C LYS A 312 23.66 -3.68 7.20
N ARG A 313 24.86 -3.04 7.16
CA ARG A 313 25.98 -3.40 8.03
C ARG A 313 25.68 -3.24 9.53
N HIS A 314 24.65 -2.44 9.87
CA HIS A 314 24.18 -2.23 11.24
C HIS A 314 22.90 -3.01 11.58
N GLY A 315 22.57 -4.05 10.80
CA GLY A 315 21.41 -4.91 11.05
C GLY A 315 20.05 -4.31 10.68
N ILE A 316 20.02 -3.21 9.89
CA ILE A 316 18.78 -2.50 9.53
C ILE A 316 18.54 -2.57 8.03
N LEU A 317 17.34 -2.96 7.63
CA LEU A 317 16.87 -2.87 6.24
C LEU A 317 16.03 -1.61 6.05
N ILE A 318 16.48 -0.73 5.14
CA ILE A 318 15.72 0.45 4.71
C ILE A 318 15.29 0.31 3.25
N ARG A 319 14.30 1.08 2.81
CA ARG A 319 13.86 1.06 1.41
C ARG A 319 14.61 2.10 0.58
N ASN A 320 15.54 1.65 -0.27
CA ASN A 320 16.12 2.46 -1.33
C ASN A 320 15.06 2.73 -2.41
N CYS A 321 14.74 4.00 -2.68
CA CYS A 321 13.68 4.40 -3.60
C CYS A 321 14.17 4.76 -5.02
N ARG A 322 15.44 4.50 -5.36
CA ARG A 322 16.03 4.80 -6.68
C ARG A 322 15.26 4.19 -7.86
N ASN A 323 14.65 3.03 -7.64
CA ASN A 323 13.88 2.32 -8.68
C ASN A 323 12.45 2.85 -8.88
N TYR A 324 11.97 3.78 -8.05
CA TYR A 324 10.69 4.42 -8.30
C TYR A 324 10.83 5.44 -9.43
N ARG A 325 10.03 5.28 -10.47
CA ARG A 325 9.97 6.26 -11.57
C ARG A 325 9.62 7.65 -11.01
N GLY A 326 10.39 8.67 -11.38
CA GLY A 326 10.20 10.03 -10.86
C GLY A 326 10.96 10.35 -9.57
N LEU A 327 11.68 9.37 -8.99
CA LEU A 327 12.67 9.58 -7.94
C LEU A 327 14.07 9.28 -8.47
N ASN A 328 15.08 9.82 -7.79
CA ASN A 328 16.49 9.59 -8.06
C ASN A 328 17.17 8.81 -6.91
N GLY A 329 18.50 8.75 -6.94
CA GLY A 329 19.29 8.05 -5.93
C GLY A 329 19.40 8.74 -4.57
N GLU A 330 18.66 9.82 -4.32
CA GLU A 330 18.69 10.58 -3.06
C GLU A 330 17.58 10.18 -2.07
N PHE A 331 16.62 9.37 -2.51
CA PHE A 331 15.41 9.10 -1.74
C PHE A 331 15.44 7.73 -1.07
N ILE A 332 15.12 7.70 0.23
CA ILE A 332 14.84 6.49 0.98
C ILE A 332 13.46 6.59 1.66
N ARG A 333 12.79 5.45 1.85
CA ARG A 333 11.57 5.36 2.64
C ARG A 333 11.83 4.51 3.89
N LEU A 334 11.36 5.01 5.03
CA LEU A 334 11.47 4.38 6.33
C LEU A 334 10.07 4.04 6.87
N ALA A 335 9.82 2.80 7.21
CA ALA A 335 8.61 2.42 7.93
C ALA A 335 8.67 2.93 9.37
N VAL A 336 7.52 3.39 9.87
CA VAL A 336 7.35 3.79 11.27
C VAL A 336 7.21 2.53 12.12
N ARG A 337 8.04 2.44 13.19
CA ARG A 337 8.05 1.33 14.15
C ARG A 337 7.75 1.85 15.56
N ASP A 338 8.05 1.05 16.58
CA ASP A 338 8.02 1.49 17.97
C ASP A 338 9.13 2.53 18.27
N ARG A 339 9.02 3.23 19.41
CA ARG A 339 9.91 4.30 19.82
C ARG A 339 11.39 3.90 19.86
N ILE A 340 11.68 2.70 20.39
CA ILE A 340 13.05 2.20 20.56
C ILE A 340 13.67 1.98 19.17
N THR A 341 12.96 1.29 18.32
CA THR A 341 13.38 1.00 16.94
C THR A 341 13.55 2.30 16.13
N ASN A 342 12.59 3.23 16.21
CA ASN A 342 12.66 4.52 15.52
C ASN A 342 13.89 5.32 15.95
N ASN A 343 14.20 5.39 17.25
CA ASN A 343 15.40 6.06 17.78
C ASN A 343 16.68 5.41 17.25
N HIS A 344 16.71 4.09 17.20
CA HIS A 344 17.88 3.37 16.69
C HIS A 344 18.11 3.67 15.21
N VAL A 345 17.06 3.59 14.38
CA VAL A 345 17.11 3.90 12.94
C VAL A 345 17.58 5.34 12.72
N ILE A 346 17.00 6.32 13.42
CA ILE A 346 17.39 7.73 13.30
C ILE A 346 18.87 7.94 13.67
N ARG A 347 19.34 7.29 14.73
CA ARG A 347 20.76 7.34 15.15
C ARG A 347 21.66 6.80 14.05
N ILE A 348 21.34 5.67 13.44
CA ILE A 348 22.13 5.08 12.36
C ILE A 348 22.15 5.97 11.12
N ILE A 349 21.03 6.60 10.76
CA ILE A 349 20.99 7.58 9.65
C ILE A 349 21.86 8.80 9.97
N LYS A 350 21.81 9.34 11.20
CA LYS A 350 22.70 10.44 11.63
C LYS A 350 24.18 10.06 11.54
N ASN A 351 24.55 8.86 11.98
CA ASN A 351 25.90 8.35 11.90
C ASN A 351 26.38 8.19 10.45
N TYR A 352 25.53 7.66 9.56
CA TYR A 352 25.81 7.59 8.13
C TYR A 352 26.16 8.99 7.57
N ILE A 353 25.32 9.97 7.85
CA ILE A 353 25.48 11.34 7.36
C ILE A 353 26.80 11.96 7.86
N ASN A 354 27.15 11.73 9.13
CA ASN A 354 28.37 12.29 9.72
C ASN A 354 29.64 11.60 9.20
N ASN A 355 29.61 10.28 8.97
CA ASN A 355 30.76 9.52 8.49
C ASN A 355 31.13 9.83 7.01
N GLU A 356 30.16 10.22 6.18
CA GLU A 356 30.38 10.59 4.79
C GLU A 356 30.85 12.07 4.64
N LYS A 357 30.99 12.82 5.74
CA LYS A 357 31.55 14.20 5.75
C LYS A 357 33.07 14.23 5.87
N MET A 358 33.71 13.11 6.22
CA MET A 358 35.16 12.94 6.32
C MET A 358 35.70 12.34 5.03
#